data_e1b9623ea67c3fc0d77b85ba542cbbd6
#
_entry.id   e1b9623ea67c3fc0d77b85ba542cbbd6
#
_cell.length_a   1.000
_cell.length_b   1.000
_cell.length_c   1.000
_cell.angle_alpha   90.00
_cell.angle_beta   90.00
_cell.angle_gamma   90.00
#
_symmetry.space_group_name_H-M   'P 1'
#
loop_
_entity.id
_entity.type
_entity.pdbx_description
1 polymer ?
#
loop_
_entity_poly.entity_id
_entity_poly.type
_entity_poly.pdbx_seq_one_letter_code
_entity_poly.pdbx_strand_id
1 'polypeptide(L)' 'MKTVQICLNSIDKVKAFVNDITKFETDFDLVSGRYVIDAKSIMGIFSLDLSKPIDLTIHTEESLDDVMEVLKPYLVE' A
#
# COMPACT_ATOMS: atom_id res chain seq x y z
N MET A 1 8.64 -11.01 4.74
CA MET A 1 7.92 -10.36 3.63
C MET A 1 6.48 -10.86 3.61
N LYS A 2 5.55 -9.95 3.47
CA LYS A 2 4.13 -10.28 3.47
C LYS A 2 3.41 -9.51 2.37
N THR A 3 2.48 -10.17 1.69
CA THR A 3 1.65 -9.53 0.67
C THR A 3 0.19 -9.53 1.12
N VAL A 4 -0.45 -8.38 1.03
CA VAL A 4 -1.88 -8.22 1.33
C VAL A 4 -2.54 -7.46 0.19
N GLN A 5 -3.86 -7.56 0.08
CA GLN A 5 -4.61 -6.78 -0.90
C GLN A 5 -5.23 -5.57 -0.24
N ILE A 6 -5.10 -4.42 -0.89
CA ILE A 6 -5.67 -3.17 -0.42
C ILE A 6 -6.52 -2.52 -1.50
N CYS A 7 -7.40 -1.63 -1.08
CA CYS A 7 -8.25 -0.86 -1.97
C CYS A 7 -8.02 0.62 -1.73
N LEU A 8 -7.64 1.34 -2.79
CA LEU A 8 -7.36 2.77 -2.74
C LEU A 8 -8.24 3.48 -3.77
N ASN A 9 -9.54 3.42 -3.55
CA ASN A 9 -10.53 3.85 -4.55
C ASN A 9 -10.90 5.33 -4.50
N SER A 10 -10.13 6.15 -3.79
CA SER A 10 -10.33 7.60 -3.77
C SER A 10 -8.99 8.30 -3.58
N ILE A 11 -8.93 9.56 -4.01
CA ILE A 11 -7.74 10.39 -3.84
C ILE A 11 -7.40 10.53 -2.36
N ASP A 12 -8.40 10.73 -1.53
CA ASP A 12 -8.22 10.88 -0.09
C ASP A 12 -7.61 9.62 0.54
N LYS A 13 -8.05 8.44 0.10
CA LYS A 13 -7.48 7.18 0.58
C LYS A 13 -6.02 7.03 0.16
N VAL A 14 -5.69 7.40 -1.07
CA VAL A 14 -4.31 7.35 -1.56
C VAL A 14 -3.41 8.23 -0.69
N LYS A 15 -3.83 9.47 -0.46
CA LYS A 15 -3.06 10.41 0.35
C LYS A 15 -2.88 9.91 1.79
N ALA A 16 -3.95 9.42 2.40
CA ALA A 16 -3.90 8.90 3.76
C ALA A 16 -2.99 7.69 3.85
N PHE A 17 -3.10 6.78 2.88
CA PHE A 17 -2.27 5.58 2.82
C PHE A 17 -0.79 5.93 2.74
N VAL A 18 -0.40 6.80 1.81
CA VAL A 18 1.00 7.21 1.65
C VAL A 18 1.51 7.89 2.92
N ASN A 19 0.70 8.75 3.52
CA ASN A 19 1.07 9.42 4.77
C ASN A 19 1.30 8.40 5.90
N ASP A 20 0.44 7.41 5.99
CA ASP A 20 0.53 6.40 7.04
C ASP A 20 1.76 5.52 6.89
N ILE A 21 2.04 5.02 5.68
CA ILE A 21 3.18 4.11 5.47
C ILE A 21 4.52 4.84 5.45
N THR A 22 4.54 6.14 5.16
CA THR A 22 5.76 6.93 5.17
C THR A 22 6.37 7.02 6.57
N LYS A 23 5.59 6.79 7.61
CA LYS A 23 6.07 6.77 9.00
C LYS A 23 6.99 5.58 9.29
N PHE A 24 6.93 4.54 8.46
CA PHE A 24 7.77 3.36 8.60
C PHE A 24 8.97 3.48 7.66
N GLU A 25 10.16 3.06 8.12
CA GLU A 25 11.36 3.05 7.29
C GLU A 25 11.37 1.86 6.33
N THR A 26 10.48 0.92 6.54
CA THR A 26 10.33 -0.28 5.71
C THR A 26 9.96 0.08 4.28
N ASP A 27 10.42 -0.72 3.33
CA ASP A 27 10.02 -0.60 1.94
C ASP A 27 8.69 -1.31 1.71
N PHE A 28 7.86 -0.68 0.89
CA PHE A 28 6.56 -1.23 0.47
C PHE A 28 6.47 -1.14 -1.04
N ASP A 29 6.01 -2.20 -1.68
CA ASP A 29 5.76 -2.21 -3.12
C ASP A 29 4.29 -2.43 -3.41
N LEU A 30 3.75 -1.71 -4.39
CA LEU A 30 2.43 -1.99 -4.93
C LEU A 30 2.59 -2.73 -6.25
N VAL A 31 1.88 -3.84 -6.38
CA VAL A 31 1.90 -4.67 -7.58
C VAL A 31 0.53 -4.66 -8.21
N SER A 32 0.47 -4.23 -9.46
CA SER A 32 -0.77 -4.21 -10.24
C SER A 32 -0.47 -4.73 -11.65
N GLY A 33 -0.89 -5.96 -11.91
CA GLY A 33 -0.58 -6.60 -13.19
C GLY A 33 0.92 -6.75 -13.39
N ARG A 34 1.45 -6.04 -14.39
CA ARG A 34 2.88 -6.06 -14.72
C ARG A 34 3.68 -4.98 -14.00
N TYR A 35 2.99 -4.09 -13.30
CA TYR A 35 3.62 -2.93 -12.71
C TYR A 35 3.96 -3.19 -11.26
N VAL A 36 5.19 -2.86 -10.89
CA VAL A 36 5.64 -2.86 -9.50
C VAL A 36 6.16 -1.46 -9.22
N ILE A 37 5.55 -0.78 -8.27
CA ILE A 37 5.93 0.58 -7.92
C ILE A 37 6.18 0.70 -6.42
N ASP A 38 6.96 1.72 -6.05
CA ASP A 38 7.15 2.07 -4.65
C ASP A 38 5.82 2.60 -4.10
N ALA A 39 5.30 1.95 -3.06
CA ALA A 39 4.03 2.34 -2.45
C ALA A 39 4.07 3.72 -1.81
N LYS A 40 5.26 4.27 -1.56
CA LYS A 40 5.42 5.63 -1.02
C LYS A 40 5.40 6.69 -2.13
N SER A 41 5.34 6.29 -3.39
CA SER A 41 5.30 7.20 -4.53
C SER A 41 3.85 7.52 -4.89
N ILE A 42 3.37 8.67 -4.46
CA ILE A 42 1.98 9.06 -4.71
C ILE A 42 1.69 9.17 -6.21
N MET A 43 2.63 9.69 -6.99
CA MET A 43 2.46 9.81 -8.45
C MET A 43 2.43 8.45 -9.12
N GLY A 44 3.25 7.51 -8.65
CA GLY A 44 3.22 6.14 -9.15
C GLY A 44 1.88 5.46 -8.89
N ILE A 45 1.31 5.68 -7.72
CA ILE A 45 0.02 5.09 -7.36
C ILE A 45 -1.08 5.60 -8.31
N PHE A 46 -1.08 6.89 -8.63
CA PHE A 46 -2.09 7.46 -9.51
C PHE A 46 -1.99 6.96 -10.96
N SER A 47 -0.88 6.31 -11.34
CA SER A 47 -0.76 5.69 -12.65
C SER A 47 -1.41 4.32 -12.74
N LEU A 48 -1.84 3.76 -11.60
CA LEU A 48 -2.46 2.44 -11.54
C LEU A 48 -3.98 2.54 -11.69
N ASP A 49 -4.61 1.41 -12.02
CA ASP A 49 -6.06 1.29 -12.01
C ASP A 49 -6.52 1.10 -10.55
N LEU A 50 -6.99 2.18 -9.96
CA LEU A 50 -7.39 2.19 -8.55
C LEU A 50 -8.81 1.66 -8.32
N SER A 51 -9.52 1.27 -9.38
CA SER A 51 -10.86 0.71 -9.26
C SER A 51 -10.84 -0.75 -8.80
N LYS A 52 -9.67 -1.37 -8.78
CA LYS A 52 -9.47 -2.77 -8.42
C LYS A 52 -8.55 -2.90 -7.22
N PRO A 53 -8.66 -4.00 -6.47
CA PRO A 53 -7.70 -4.27 -5.40
C PRO A 53 -6.28 -4.35 -5.95
N ILE A 54 -5.32 -3.90 -5.16
CA ILE A 54 -3.90 -3.88 -5.51
C ILE A 54 -3.15 -4.70 -4.48
N ASP A 55 -2.16 -5.47 -4.91
CA ASP A 55 -1.32 -6.22 -3.99
C ASP A 55 -0.27 -5.30 -3.38
N LEU A 56 -0.18 -5.32 -2.06
CA LEU A 56 0.85 -4.58 -1.33
C LEU A 56 1.83 -5.57 -0.73
N THR A 57 3.09 -5.45 -1.11
CA THR A 57 4.16 -6.27 -0.55
C THR A 57 4.91 -5.47 0.51
N ILE A 58 4.96 -6.03 1.71
CA ILE A 58 5.59 -5.41 2.88
C ILE A 58 6.93 -6.10 3.10
N HIS A 59 8.02 -5.35 2.97
CA HIS A 59 9.38 -5.89 3.04
C HIS A 59 9.96 -5.85 4.45
N THR A 60 9.18 -6.25 5.44
CA THR A 60 9.65 -6.38 6.82
C THR A 60 8.96 -7.53 7.51
N GLU A 61 9.64 -8.10 8.49
CA GLU A 61 9.05 -8.99 9.47
C GLU A 61 9.02 -8.33 10.84
N GLU A 62 9.83 -7.28 11.02
CA GLU A 62 9.79 -6.44 12.20
C GLU A 62 8.64 -5.45 12.07
N SER A 63 8.03 -5.09 13.15
CA SER A 63 6.92 -4.11 13.19
C SER A 63 5.74 -4.47 12.28
N LEU A 64 5.64 -5.73 11.84
CA LEU A 64 4.56 -6.14 10.94
C LEU A 64 3.18 -5.92 11.58
N ASP A 65 3.07 -6.18 12.88
CA ASP A 65 1.81 -5.96 13.60
C ASP A 65 1.39 -4.49 13.57
N ASP A 66 2.34 -3.58 13.75
CA ASP A 66 2.08 -2.14 13.69
C ASP A 66 1.65 -1.73 12.27
N VAL A 67 2.34 -2.26 11.26
CA VAL A 67 2.01 -1.99 9.86
C VAL A 67 0.60 -2.49 9.55
N MET A 68 0.27 -3.70 9.96
CA MET A 68 -1.06 -4.27 9.70
C MET A 68 -2.17 -3.48 10.39
N GLU A 69 -1.90 -2.96 11.58
CA GLU A 69 -2.86 -2.13 12.29
C GLU A 69 -3.17 -0.85 11.51
N VAL A 70 -2.12 -0.21 10.97
CA VAL A 70 -2.26 1.00 10.18
C VAL A 70 -2.99 0.72 8.87
N LEU A 71 -2.80 -0.48 8.30
CA LEU A 71 -3.38 -0.85 7.00
C LEU A 71 -4.85 -1.27 7.08
N LYS A 72 -5.38 -1.53 8.26
CA LYS A 72 -6.76 -2.03 8.41
C LYS A 72 -7.80 -1.26 7.58
N PRO A 73 -7.80 0.08 7.55
CA PRO A 73 -8.80 0.82 6.76
C PRO A 73 -8.73 0.57 5.26
N TYR A 74 -7.62 0.05 4.77
CA TYR A 74 -7.38 -0.14 3.33
C TYR A 74 -7.51 -1.60 2.89
N LEU A 75 -7.51 -2.54 3.83
CA LEU A 75 -7.52 -3.96 3.50
C LEU A 75 -8.81 -4.36 2.80
N VAL A 76 -8.69 -5.23 1.81
CA VAL A 76 -9.83 -5.86 1.16
C VAL A 76 -10.27 -7.05 2.02
N GLU A 77 -11.54 -7.08 2.33
CA GLU A 77 -12.13 -8.17 3.09
C GLU A 77 -12.56 -9.33 2.18
#